data_db08876e3ee552ea9a36585a6b18e349
#
_entry.id   db08876e3ee552ea9a36585a6b18e349
#
_cell.length_a   1.000
_cell.length_b   1.000
_cell.length_c   1.000
_cell.angle_alpha   90.00
_cell.angle_beta   90.00
_cell.angle_gamma   90.00
#
_symmetry.space_group_name_H-M   'P 1'
#
loop_
_entity.id
_entity.type
_entity.pdbx_description
1 polymer ?
#
loop_
_entity_poly.entity_id
_entity_poly.type
_entity_poly.pdbx_seq_one_letter_code
_entity_poly.pdbx_strand_id
1 'polypeptide(L)'
;MFENPFLVSHQEIKWKNKKPFSKVFNDRYFQDSALEEIENVFIEPNSLREKFKSQNFTLVGELGFGLGISFLYTLKVFKEHNKKSLNYLDFVSVEKFLPTVKQIRKAASLFPELEEISQIFLKHYHPIHNGIIKIHLAEFNAALTIINADIQDAFKLIQHNFGKFDAWFLDGFDPKQNPEMWTSKVIENINKCSKNNATFGTYTSSGLLKKSLNDNQIDYQKVDGFKKRHKLVGSLNSKDDISNTPLPRKIAVIGSGIAAAGVVHALAKLRISCDVFEKNSHLHSGASGNHAAAMYPKFQFNNSAMNRFLVQSYFFAYQQMLQFSESFYPSKARFFGMNERTAKWIERVSANDSFPLFKEVAQNSASIQGGVLAQTDFLQGAYLEPRKLTERIFKNSPSKIHFNHDLISIKHNSNLATLSFANGKSYEYDAVILAIGSGMQQWIEGLQVSKGHIIGIPKKYVRKISQPIHHQGYILPPLNDYIWMGSTYEHEYRDLEISSKQIYKILNAQKMFLKSDEIPDEEILVRASERVSRSNKFPIAAKISQNHCLYAVGALGSRGFSSSFLCGEVVANQIRGGFIPVDDEVLENLEV
;
A
#
# COMPACT_ATOMS: atom_id res chain seq x y z
N MET A 1 -1.90 19.69 4.13
CA MET A 1 -0.66 18.90 3.88
C MET A 1 -0.34 18.09 5.14
N PHE A 2 0.07 16.84 5.02
CA PHE A 2 0.34 15.98 6.19
C PHE A 2 1.56 16.51 6.95
N GLU A 3 1.40 16.96 8.18
CA GLU A 3 2.53 17.47 8.97
C GLU A 3 3.47 16.35 9.46
N ASN A 4 2.89 15.18 9.75
CA ASN A 4 3.63 13.99 10.19
C ASN A 4 2.96 12.72 9.64
N PRO A 5 3.65 11.87 8.87
CA PRO A 5 3.05 10.67 8.29
C PRO A 5 2.67 9.57 9.31
N PHE A 6 3.09 9.69 10.57
CA PHE A 6 2.73 8.76 11.65
C PHE A 6 1.59 9.27 12.55
N LEU A 7 1.23 10.54 12.44
CA LEU A 7 0.24 11.13 13.33
C LEU A 7 -1.15 11.03 12.73
N VAL A 8 -1.90 10.04 13.15
CA VAL A 8 -3.32 9.92 12.83
C VAL A 8 -4.15 10.78 13.78
N SER A 9 -4.90 11.71 13.22
CA SER A 9 -5.82 12.53 14.01
C SER A 9 -7.13 11.79 14.25
N HIS A 10 -7.51 11.70 15.52
CA HIS A 10 -8.80 11.17 15.95
C HIS A 10 -9.64 12.26 16.61
N GLN A 11 -10.95 12.15 16.53
CA GLN A 11 -11.82 13.02 17.29
C GLN A 11 -12.56 12.26 18.40
N GLU A 12 -12.87 12.97 19.47
CA GLU A 12 -13.74 12.44 20.52
C GLU A 12 -15.20 12.44 20.05
N ILE A 13 -15.83 11.28 20.13
CA ILE A 13 -17.24 11.09 19.78
C ILE A 13 -18.05 11.01 21.06
N LYS A 14 -19.01 11.90 21.22
CA LYS A 14 -20.01 11.82 22.28
C LYS A 14 -21.15 10.90 21.86
N TRP A 15 -21.60 10.07 22.78
CA TRP A 15 -22.74 9.18 22.56
C TRP A 15 -23.93 9.66 23.41
N LYS A 16 -24.96 10.21 22.74
CA LYS A 16 -26.21 10.64 23.37
C LYS A 16 -27.32 9.70 22.95
N ASN A 17 -27.93 8.98 23.90
CA ASN A 17 -29.00 7.98 23.62
C ASN A 17 -28.62 7.02 22.48
N LYS A 18 -27.44 6.40 22.57
CA LYS A 18 -26.83 5.52 21.55
C LYS A 18 -26.46 6.19 20.21
N LYS A 19 -26.69 7.50 20.04
CA LYS A 19 -26.38 8.24 18.80
C LYS A 19 -25.01 8.91 18.88
N PRO A 20 -24.15 8.71 17.86
CA PRO A 20 -22.83 9.33 17.83
C PRO A 20 -22.93 10.80 17.41
N PHE A 21 -22.18 11.66 18.11
CA PHE A 21 -22.17 13.09 17.93
C PHE A 21 -20.73 13.62 17.89
N SER A 22 -20.40 14.37 16.85
CA SER A 22 -19.11 15.06 16.74
C SER A 22 -19.09 16.31 17.62
N LYS A 23 -18.09 16.41 18.50
CA LYS A 23 -17.87 17.64 19.26
C LYS A 23 -17.29 18.76 18.37
N VAL A 24 -16.47 18.38 17.39
CA VAL A 24 -15.76 19.33 16.52
C VAL A 24 -16.75 20.07 15.62
N PHE A 25 -17.65 19.32 14.99
CA PHE A 25 -18.61 19.86 14.03
C PHE A 25 -19.99 20.16 14.64
N ASN A 26 -20.19 19.86 15.92
CA ASN A 26 -21.46 20.04 16.64
C ASN A 26 -22.66 19.41 15.92
N ASP A 27 -22.47 18.22 15.32
CA ASP A 27 -23.46 17.52 14.51
C ASP A 27 -23.44 16.02 14.77
N ARG A 28 -24.47 15.32 14.29
CA ARG A 28 -24.64 13.88 14.42
C ARG A 28 -24.04 13.15 13.22
N TYR A 29 -23.40 12.00 13.48
CA TYR A 29 -22.93 11.14 12.37
C TYR A 29 -24.08 10.46 11.64
N PHE A 30 -25.11 10.00 12.36
CA PHE A 30 -26.29 9.35 11.80
C PHE A 30 -27.45 9.28 12.79
N GLN A 31 -28.62 8.88 12.31
CA GLN A 31 -29.85 8.67 13.08
C GLN A 31 -30.18 7.17 13.14
N ASP A 32 -31.26 6.80 13.85
CA ASP A 32 -31.68 5.39 14.03
C ASP A 32 -31.99 4.68 12.71
N SER A 33 -32.44 5.41 11.71
CA SER A 33 -32.77 4.94 10.37
C SER A 33 -31.65 5.16 9.36
N ALA A 34 -30.38 5.10 9.79
CA ALA A 34 -29.23 5.39 8.92
C ALA A 34 -29.17 4.49 7.68
N LEU A 35 -29.45 3.19 7.79
CA LEU A 35 -29.39 2.29 6.65
C LEU A 35 -30.44 2.62 5.58
N GLU A 36 -31.67 2.98 6.01
CA GLU A 36 -32.72 3.43 5.10
C GLU A 36 -32.36 4.77 4.45
N GLU A 37 -31.70 5.67 5.21
CA GLU A 37 -31.21 6.95 4.68
C GLU A 37 -30.11 6.74 3.64
N ILE A 38 -29.11 5.88 3.92
CA ILE A 38 -28.04 5.53 2.99
C ILE A 38 -28.60 4.90 1.72
N GLU A 39 -29.56 4.00 1.86
CA GLU A 39 -30.26 3.39 0.72
C GLU A 39 -30.89 4.45 -0.18
N ASN A 40 -31.73 5.30 0.41
CA ASN A 40 -32.48 6.30 -0.31
C ASN A 40 -31.57 7.42 -0.89
N VAL A 41 -30.53 7.86 -0.14
CA VAL A 41 -29.72 9.01 -0.50
C VAL A 41 -28.55 8.64 -1.42
N PHE A 42 -27.97 7.46 -1.26
CA PHE A 42 -26.71 7.12 -1.92
C PHE A 42 -26.82 5.90 -2.84
N ILE A 43 -27.46 4.80 -2.42
CA ILE A 43 -27.47 3.56 -3.20
C ILE A 43 -28.39 3.69 -4.43
N GLU A 44 -29.66 4.05 -4.21
CA GLU A 44 -30.67 4.19 -5.28
C GLU A 44 -30.30 5.28 -6.30
N PRO A 45 -29.96 6.53 -5.90
CA PRO A 45 -29.67 7.58 -6.86
C PRO A 45 -28.43 7.29 -7.73
N ASN A 46 -27.49 6.53 -7.20
CA ASN A 46 -26.31 6.12 -7.94
C ASN A 46 -26.49 4.83 -8.75
N SER A 47 -27.69 4.22 -8.72
CA SER A 47 -28.00 2.96 -9.39
C SER A 47 -26.96 1.86 -9.10
N LEU A 48 -26.46 1.80 -7.84
CA LEU A 48 -25.32 0.94 -7.52
C LEU A 48 -25.63 -0.54 -7.68
N ARG A 49 -26.90 -0.97 -7.45
CA ARG A 49 -27.29 -2.37 -7.65
C ARG A 49 -27.15 -2.81 -9.10
N GLU A 50 -27.50 -1.95 -10.04
CA GLU A 50 -27.37 -2.18 -11.47
C GLU A 50 -25.92 -2.15 -11.90
N LYS A 51 -25.13 -1.18 -11.42
CA LYS A 51 -23.69 -1.09 -11.66
C LYS A 51 -22.98 -2.36 -11.15
N PHE A 52 -23.29 -2.82 -9.95
CA PHE A 52 -22.69 -4.04 -9.38
C PHE A 52 -23.05 -5.34 -10.13
N LYS A 53 -24.18 -5.37 -10.84
CA LYS A 53 -24.56 -6.51 -11.69
C LYS A 53 -23.92 -6.46 -13.07
N SER A 54 -23.74 -5.28 -13.62
CA SER A 54 -23.37 -5.08 -15.04
C SER A 54 -21.88 -4.80 -15.25
N GLN A 55 -21.22 -4.12 -14.31
CA GLN A 55 -19.83 -3.68 -14.44
C GLN A 55 -18.89 -4.66 -13.74
N ASN A 56 -17.74 -4.94 -14.35
CA ASN A 56 -16.69 -5.74 -13.72
C ASN A 56 -15.87 -4.96 -12.68
N PHE A 57 -16.00 -3.63 -12.69
CA PHE A 57 -15.30 -2.72 -11.78
C PHE A 57 -16.15 -1.50 -11.53
N THR A 58 -16.33 -1.13 -10.27
CA THR A 58 -17.05 0.08 -9.87
C THR A 58 -16.18 0.86 -8.89
N LEU A 59 -15.93 2.12 -9.19
CA LEU A 59 -15.19 3.04 -8.31
C LEU A 59 -16.16 4.07 -7.72
N VAL A 60 -16.34 4.02 -6.41
CA VAL A 60 -17.22 4.91 -5.65
C VAL A 60 -16.41 5.88 -4.82
N GLY A 61 -16.73 7.17 -4.90
CA GLY A 61 -16.15 8.22 -4.06
C GLY A 61 -17.10 8.65 -2.94
N GLU A 62 -16.56 9.02 -1.79
CA GLU A 62 -17.32 9.50 -0.64
C GLU A 62 -16.60 10.70 -0.01
N LEU A 63 -17.37 11.70 0.39
CA LEU A 63 -16.91 12.78 1.25
C LEU A 63 -17.33 12.47 2.70
N GLY A 64 -16.35 12.31 3.59
CA GLY A 64 -16.60 12.02 5.00
C GLY A 64 -16.86 10.53 5.29
N PHE A 65 -15.79 9.76 5.55
CA PHE A 65 -15.91 8.37 5.98
C PHE A 65 -16.69 8.21 7.28
N GLY A 66 -16.57 9.21 8.19
CA GLY A 66 -17.25 9.23 9.45
C GLY A 66 -16.97 7.99 10.29
N LEU A 67 -18.00 7.18 10.56
CA LEU A 67 -17.88 5.92 11.28
C LEU A 67 -17.96 4.68 10.35
N GLY A 68 -17.88 4.89 9.05
CA GLY A 68 -17.82 3.85 8.02
C GLY A 68 -19.14 3.14 7.74
N ILE A 69 -20.29 3.65 8.22
CA ILE A 69 -21.58 2.96 8.07
C ILE A 69 -22.02 2.93 6.60
N SER A 70 -21.83 4.03 5.85
CA SER A 70 -22.15 4.10 4.42
C SER A 70 -21.31 3.09 3.62
N PHE A 71 -20.01 2.99 3.92
CA PHE A 71 -19.14 1.98 3.32
C PHE A 71 -19.59 0.55 3.65
N LEU A 72 -19.83 0.24 4.94
CA LEU A 72 -20.23 -1.11 5.36
C LEU A 72 -21.57 -1.53 4.72
N TYR A 73 -22.52 -0.60 4.62
CA TYR A 73 -23.79 -0.86 3.94
C TYR A 73 -23.60 -1.04 2.43
N THR A 74 -22.77 -0.22 1.79
CA THR A 74 -22.43 -0.38 0.36
C THR A 74 -21.80 -1.74 0.11
N LEU A 75 -20.91 -2.18 0.99
CA LEU A 75 -20.27 -3.50 0.91
C LEU A 75 -21.29 -4.66 1.05
N LYS A 76 -22.30 -4.50 1.93
CA LYS A 76 -23.42 -5.43 2.04
C LYS A 76 -24.21 -5.51 0.73
N VAL A 77 -24.59 -4.36 0.16
CA VAL A 77 -25.33 -4.29 -1.11
C VAL A 77 -24.50 -4.89 -2.24
N PHE A 78 -23.19 -4.64 -2.27
CA PHE A 78 -22.29 -5.23 -3.25
C PHE A 78 -22.23 -6.76 -3.13
N LYS A 79 -22.07 -7.30 -1.91
CA LYS A 79 -22.08 -8.75 -1.65
C LYS A 79 -23.36 -9.41 -2.17
N GLU A 80 -24.52 -8.78 -1.96
CA GLU A 80 -25.82 -9.31 -2.37
C GLU A 80 -26.04 -9.30 -3.90
N HIS A 81 -25.44 -8.34 -4.61
CA HIS A 81 -25.68 -8.11 -6.03
C HIS A 81 -24.53 -8.53 -6.94
N ASN A 82 -23.35 -8.83 -6.38
CA ASN A 82 -22.20 -9.34 -7.12
C ASN A 82 -22.40 -10.81 -7.50
N LYS A 83 -23.07 -11.06 -8.63
CA LYS A 83 -23.31 -12.41 -9.15
C LYS A 83 -22.13 -13.00 -9.94
N LYS A 84 -21.18 -12.17 -10.34
CA LYS A 84 -20.00 -12.57 -11.11
C LYS A 84 -18.77 -12.53 -10.23
N SER A 85 -18.03 -13.61 -10.15
CA SER A 85 -16.80 -13.71 -9.35
C SER A 85 -15.71 -12.69 -9.73
N LEU A 86 -15.86 -11.99 -10.86
CA LEU A 86 -14.90 -11.02 -11.39
C LEU A 86 -15.24 -9.56 -11.07
N ASN A 87 -16.43 -9.25 -10.55
CA ASN A 87 -16.79 -7.88 -10.21
C ASN A 87 -15.98 -7.43 -8.98
N TYR A 88 -15.54 -6.18 -9.01
CA TYR A 88 -14.72 -5.59 -7.96
C TYR A 88 -15.22 -4.19 -7.59
N LEU A 89 -15.32 -3.93 -6.30
CA LEU A 89 -15.66 -2.61 -5.75
C LEU A 89 -14.40 -1.94 -5.20
N ASP A 90 -14.05 -0.76 -5.71
CA ASP A 90 -13.06 0.13 -5.09
C ASP A 90 -13.81 1.33 -4.50
N PHE A 91 -13.72 1.52 -3.19
CA PHE A 91 -14.42 2.59 -2.48
C PHE A 91 -13.37 3.55 -1.90
N VAL A 92 -13.47 4.83 -2.26
CA VAL A 92 -12.51 5.86 -1.85
C VAL A 92 -13.22 6.92 -1.04
N SER A 93 -12.79 7.14 0.19
CA SER A 93 -13.39 8.13 1.06
C SER A 93 -12.35 9.13 1.57
N VAL A 94 -12.72 10.40 1.64
CA VAL A 94 -11.90 11.46 2.28
C VAL A 94 -12.35 11.60 3.73
N GLU A 95 -11.39 11.59 4.68
CA GLU A 95 -11.72 11.76 6.11
C GLU A 95 -10.59 12.49 6.84
N LYS A 96 -10.94 13.56 7.53
CA LYS A 96 -9.99 14.36 8.31
C LYS A 96 -9.62 13.69 9.64
N PHE A 97 -10.57 13.03 10.30
CA PHE A 97 -10.41 12.42 11.61
C PHE A 97 -10.76 10.95 11.58
N LEU A 98 -9.78 10.10 11.38
CA LEU A 98 -10.02 8.66 11.27
C LEU A 98 -10.69 8.11 12.54
N PRO A 99 -11.77 7.33 12.42
CA PRO A 99 -12.37 6.65 13.56
C PRO A 99 -11.45 5.56 14.10
N THR A 100 -11.48 5.35 15.40
CA THR A 100 -10.81 4.20 16.01
C THR A 100 -11.60 2.91 15.76
N VAL A 101 -10.92 1.75 15.83
CA VAL A 101 -11.56 0.43 15.76
C VAL A 101 -12.73 0.31 16.78
N LYS A 102 -12.57 0.86 17.99
CA LYS A 102 -13.62 0.87 19.03
C LYS A 102 -14.85 1.69 18.61
N GLN A 103 -14.62 2.84 17.96
CA GLN A 103 -15.69 3.72 17.50
C GLN A 103 -16.50 3.07 16.37
N ILE A 104 -15.84 2.49 15.37
CA ILE A 104 -16.51 1.76 14.28
C ILE A 104 -17.29 0.56 14.83
N ARG A 105 -16.66 -0.27 15.67
CA ARG A 105 -17.32 -1.42 16.28
C ARG A 105 -18.59 -1.02 17.04
N LYS A 106 -18.52 0.05 17.83
CA LYS A 106 -19.67 0.55 18.57
C LYS A 106 -20.77 1.10 17.66
N ALA A 107 -20.41 1.77 16.57
CA ALA A 107 -21.38 2.27 15.60
C ALA A 107 -22.06 1.13 14.83
N ALA A 108 -21.28 0.19 14.31
CA ALA A 108 -21.79 -0.96 13.56
C ALA A 108 -22.67 -1.87 14.40
N SER A 109 -22.39 -2.03 15.72
CA SER A 109 -23.22 -2.85 16.62
C SER A 109 -24.64 -2.33 16.82
N LEU A 110 -24.97 -1.14 16.35
CA LEU A 110 -26.34 -0.61 16.34
C LEU A 110 -27.17 -1.15 15.16
N PHE A 111 -26.54 -1.81 14.19
CA PHE A 111 -27.14 -2.32 12.97
C PHE A 111 -26.81 -3.82 12.82
N PRO A 112 -27.73 -4.72 13.29
CA PRO A 112 -27.50 -6.17 13.22
C PRO A 112 -27.16 -6.68 11.82
N GLU A 113 -27.68 -6.02 10.77
CA GLU A 113 -27.44 -6.36 9.37
C GLU A 113 -26.00 -6.13 8.91
N LEU A 114 -25.23 -5.35 9.67
CA LEU A 114 -23.81 -5.04 9.38
C LEU A 114 -22.83 -5.82 10.26
N GLU A 115 -23.31 -6.64 11.20
CA GLU A 115 -22.46 -7.29 12.21
C GLU A 115 -21.36 -8.15 11.55
N GLU A 116 -21.74 -9.11 10.70
CA GLU A 116 -20.79 -10.00 10.02
C GLU A 116 -19.75 -9.21 9.21
N ILE A 117 -20.23 -8.26 8.39
CA ILE A 117 -19.39 -7.46 7.51
C ILE A 117 -18.43 -6.59 8.30
N SER A 118 -18.92 -5.97 9.38
CA SER A 118 -18.11 -5.12 10.23
C SER A 118 -17.01 -5.91 10.96
N GLN A 119 -17.31 -7.13 11.42
CA GLN A 119 -16.33 -8.02 12.05
C GLN A 119 -15.20 -8.38 11.08
N ILE A 120 -15.52 -8.69 9.81
CA ILE A 120 -14.53 -8.97 8.77
C ILE A 120 -13.71 -7.70 8.47
N PHE A 121 -14.38 -6.58 8.22
CA PHE A 121 -13.71 -5.30 7.94
C PHE A 121 -12.72 -4.89 9.05
N LEU A 122 -13.13 -5.00 10.31
CA LEU A 122 -12.31 -4.60 11.46
C LEU A 122 -11.05 -5.46 11.67
N LYS A 123 -10.96 -6.65 11.06
CA LYS A 123 -9.71 -7.43 11.02
C LYS A 123 -8.64 -6.78 10.13
N HIS A 124 -9.07 -6.01 9.14
CA HIS A 124 -8.20 -5.36 8.16
C HIS A 124 -7.99 -3.86 8.43
N TYR A 125 -8.84 -3.26 9.28
CA TYR A 125 -8.79 -1.83 9.56
C TYR A 125 -7.78 -1.49 10.66
N HIS A 126 -6.62 -0.97 10.24
CA HIS A 126 -5.54 -0.57 11.14
C HIS A 126 -5.01 0.81 10.71
N PRO A 127 -5.64 1.92 11.13
CA PRO A 127 -5.22 3.28 10.78
C PRO A 127 -3.98 3.68 11.60
N ILE A 128 -2.80 3.28 11.13
CA ILE A 128 -1.53 3.43 11.84
C ILE A 128 -0.74 4.64 11.37
N HIS A 129 -0.98 5.07 10.13
CA HIS A 129 -0.28 6.20 9.52
C HIS A 129 -1.27 7.19 8.91
N ASN A 130 -0.82 8.41 8.75
CA ASN A 130 -1.53 9.47 8.03
C ASN A 130 -1.37 9.32 6.52
N GLY A 131 -2.18 10.00 5.73
CA GLY A 131 -2.10 9.99 4.27
C GLY A 131 -3.09 9.02 3.61
N ILE A 132 -2.67 8.38 2.53
CA ILE A 132 -3.54 7.47 1.77
C ILE A 132 -3.39 6.05 2.31
N ILE A 133 -4.48 5.47 2.78
CA ILE A 133 -4.54 4.14 3.39
C ILE A 133 -5.43 3.25 2.53
N LYS A 134 -4.85 2.23 1.88
CA LYS A 134 -5.62 1.24 1.11
C LYS A 134 -5.74 -0.08 1.86
N ILE A 135 -6.96 -0.60 1.93
CA ILE A 135 -7.34 -1.82 2.64
C ILE A 135 -8.03 -2.75 1.66
N HIS A 136 -7.44 -3.91 1.40
CA HIS A 136 -8.08 -4.94 0.59
C HIS A 136 -9.00 -5.82 1.45
N LEU A 137 -10.18 -6.09 0.94
CA LEU A 137 -11.20 -6.96 1.52
C LEU A 137 -11.46 -8.11 0.55
N ALA A 138 -10.55 -9.08 0.53
CA ALA A 138 -10.57 -10.19 -0.42
C ALA A 138 -11.85 -11.04 -0.33
N GLU A 139 -12.42 -11.13 0.87
CA GLU A 139 -13.67 -11.84 1.16
C GLU A 139 -14.87 -11.26 0.38
N PHE A 140 -14.77 -9.99 0.00
CA PHE A 140 -15.85 -9.28 -0.72
C PHE A 140 -15.47 -8.93 -2.17
N ASN A 141 -14.26 -9.20 -2.64
CA ASN A 141 -13.72 -8.63 -3.89
C ASN A 141 -13.80 -7.10 -3.89
N ALA A 142 -13.37 -6.48 -2.82
CA ALA A 142 -13.46 -5.04 -2.63
C ALA A 142 -12.18 -4.45 -2.03
N ALA A 143 -12.00 -3.15 -2.18
CA ALA A 143 -11.04 -2.37 -1.42
C ALA A 143 -11.69 -1.09 -0.90
N LEU A 144 -11.19 -0.62 0.23
CA LEU A 144 -11.40 0.71 0.77
C LEU A 144 -10.09 1.48 0.70
N THR A 145 -10.14 2.68 0.14
CA THR A 145 -9.05 3.65 0.24
C THR A 145 -9.54 4.84 1.05
N ILE A 146 -8.83 5.20 2.12
CA ILE A 146 -9.12 6.41 2.89
C ILE A 146 -8.02 7.42 2.64
N ILE A 147 -8.40 8.61 2.20
CA ILE A 147 -7.51 9.77 2.08
C ILE A 147 -7.65 10.55 3.39
N ASN A 148 -6.72 10.33 4.32
CA ASN A 148 -6.75 11.01 5.61
C ASN A 148 -6.16 12.41 5.46
N ALA A 149 -6.99 13.35 5.08
CA ALA A 149 -6.67 14.75 4.86
C ALA A 149 -7.89 15.64 5.04
N ASP A 150 -7.64 16.95 5.19
CA ASP A 150 -8.69 17.94 4.99
C ASP A 150 -9.17 17.92 3.54
N ILE A 151 -10.47 18.15 3.31
CA ILE A 151 -11.07 18.09 1.97
C ILE A 151 -10.41 19.05 0.97
N GLN A 152 -9.95 20.21 1.43
CA GLN A 152 -9.29 21.21 0.60
C GLN A 152 -7.93 20.72 0.07
N ASP A 153 -7.28 19.84 0.82
CA ASP A 153 -5.98 19.30 0.47
C ASP A 153 -6.09 17.93 -0.23
N ALA A 154 -7.12 17.13 0.09
CA ALA A 154 -7.27 15.79 -0.45
C ALA A 154 -7.22 15.73 -1.97
N PHE A 155 -7.97 16.60 -2.65
CA PHE A 155 -8.00 16.61 -4.12
C PHE A 155 -6.71 17.13 -4.78
N LYS A 156 -5.89 17.89 -4.05
CA LYS A 156 -4.56 18.30 -4.54
C LYS A 156 -3.57 17.14 -4.58
N LEU A 157 -3.84 16.11 -3.79
CA LEU A 157 -2.95 14.94 -3.66
C LEU A 157 -3.23 13.83 -4.68
N ILE A 158 -4.38 13.90 -5.39
CA ILE A 158 -4.87 12.78 -6.20
C ILE A 158 -5.28 13.17 -7.63
N GLN A 159 -4.68 14.22 -8.20
CA GLN A 159 -5.06 14.72 -9.52
C GLN A 159 -4.86 13.67 -10.64
N HIS A 160 -3.88 12.78 -10.49
CA HIS A 160 -3.67 11.64 -11.39
C HIS A 160 -4.82 10.62 -11.38
N ASN A 161 -5.81 10.76 -10.48
CA ASN A 161 -7.02 9.95 -10.45
C ASN A 161 -8.23 10.63 -11.09
N PHE A 162 -8.05 11.71 -11.85
CA PHE A 162 -9.14 12.36 -12.58
C PHE A 162 -9.75 11.43 -13.64
N GLY A 163 -11.05 11.61 -13.91
CA GLY A 163 -11.79 10.86 -14.91
C GLY A 163 -12.12 9.39 -14.56
N LYS A 164 -12.06 8.98 -13.29
CA LYS A 164 -12.16 7.56 -12.91
C LYS A 164 -13.43 7.13 -12.19
N PHE A 165 -14.05 8.01 -11.40
CA PHE A 165 -15.14 7.64 -10.49
C PHE A 165 -16.48 7.44 -11.22
N ASP A 166 -17.21 6.37 -10.85
CA ASP A 166 -18.52 6.00 -11.39
C ASP A 166 -19.68 6.62 -10.59
N ALA A 167 -19.47 6.90 -9.31
CA ALA A 167 -20.50 7.39 -8.40
C ALA A 167 -19.90 8.14 -7.22
N TRP A 168 -20.68 9.08 -6.66
CA TRP A 168 -20.26 9.84 -5.49
C TRP A 168 -21.35 9.89 -4.41
N PHE A 169 -20.92 9.69 -3.18
CA PHE A 169 -21.66 10.00 -1.96
C PHE A 169 -21.20 11.37 -1.47
N LEU A 170 -21.98 12.40 -1.74
CA LEU A 170 -21.71 13.74 -1.21
C LEU A 170 -22.29 13.81 0.21
N ASP A 171 -21.54 13.19 1.13
CA ASP A 171 -21.84 13.14 2.55
C ASP A 171 -20.98 14.15 3.33
N GLY A 172 -21.17 14.22 4.63
CA GLY A 172 -20.47 15.13 5.54
C GLY A 172 -21.44 15.79 6.50
N PHE A 173 -20.92 16.65 7.38
CA PHE A 173 -21.72 17.38 8.34
C PHE A 173 -22.52 18.51 7.68
N ASP A 174 -23.57 19.00 8.38
CA ASP A 174 -24.44 20.08 7.89
C ASP A 174 -23.62 21.23 7.29
N PRO A 175 -23.96 21.73 6.09
CA PRO A 175 -23.26 22.82 5.44
C PRO A 175 -23.10 24.10 6.28
N LYS A 176 -23.93 24.30 7.30
CA LYS A 176 -23.78 25.39 8.26
C LYS A 176 -22.67 25.16 9.27
N GLN A 177 -22.37 23.88 9.58
CA GLN A 177 -21.34 23.48 10.56
C GLN A 177 -20.01 23.20 9.88
N ASN A 178 -20.03 22.75 8.62
CA ASN A 178 -18.83 22.42 7.83
C ASN A 178 -18.98 22.91 6.38
N PRO A 179 -18.99 24.24 6.15
CA PRO A 179 -19.18 24.80 4.81
C PRO A 179 -18.06 24.46 3.82
N GLU A 180 -16.87 24.15 4.32
CA GLU A 180 -15.68 23.88 3.50
C GLU A 180 -15.85 22.67 2.58
N MET A 181 -16.63 21.67 2.97
CA MET A 181 -16.92 20.47 2.16
C MET A 181 -17.83 20.74 0.95
N TRP A 182 -18.53 21.87 0.92
CA TRP A 182 -19.60 22.17 -0.03
C TRP A 182 -19.26 23.33 -0.98
N THR A 183 -17.98 23.69 -1.06
CA THR A 183 -17.51 24.80 -1.90
C THR A 183 -17.52 24.46 -3.39
N SER A 184 -17.60 25.49 -4.25
CA SER A 184 -17.51 25.33 -5.70
C SER A 184 -16.23 24.62 -6.12
N LYS A 185 -15.11 24.85 -5.44
CA LYS A 185 -13.83 24.17 -5.72
C LYS A 185 -13.87 22.67 -5.42
N VAL A 186 -14.52 22.25 -4.33
CA VAL A 186 -14.70 20.82 -4.02
C VAL A 186 -15.54 20.14 -5.11
N ILE A 187 -16.65 20.78 -5.51
CA ILE A 187 -17.53 20.26 -6.57
C ILE A 187 -16.81 20.20 -7.92
N GLU A 188 -15.99 21.19 -8.25
CA GLU A 188 -15.12 21.16 -9.45
C GLU A 188 -14.19 19.94 -9.46
N ASN A 189 -13.54 19.68 -8.35
CA ASN A 189 -12.61 18.56 -8.21
C ASN A 189 -13.34 17.21 -8.28
N ILE A 190 -14.52 17.08 -7.66
CA ILE A 190 -15.37 15.89 -7.78
C ILE A 190 -15.72 15.64 -9.25
N ASN A 191 -16.12 16.70 -9.98
CA ASN A 191 -16.42 16.58 -11.40
C ASN A 191 -15.20 16.10 -12.20
N LYS A 192 -14.02 16.68 -11.96
CA LYS A 192 -12.77 16.24 -12.62
C LYS A 192 -12.40 14.79 -12.31
N CYS A 193 -12.61 14.34 -11.07
CA CYS A 193 -12.34 12.95 -10.68
C CYS A 193 -13.29 11.94 -11.35
N SER A 194 -14.43 12.40 -11.85
CA SER A 194 -15.53 11.57 -12.33
C SER A 194 -15.41 11.18 -13.79
N LYS A 195 -15.96 10.04 -14.14
CA LYS A 195 -16.28 9.70 -15.53
C LYS A 195 -17.43 10.57 -16.03
N ASN A 196 -17.56 10.67 -17.34
CA ASN A 196 -18.73 11.29 -17.93
C ASN A 196 -19.99 10.48 -17.55
N ASN A 197 -21.05 11.18 -17.16
CA ASN A 197 -22.29 10.59 -16.63
C ASN A 197 -22.14 9.82 -15.29
N ALA A 198 -21.06 10.03 -14.55
CA ALA A 198 -20.99 9.56 -13.16
C ALA A 198 -22.10 10.22 -12.34
N THR A 199 -22.69 9.47 -11.43
CA THR A 199 -23.85 9.92 -10.66
C THR A 199 -23.46 10.38 -9.26
N PHE A 200 -24.30 11.20 -8.63
CA PHE A 200 -24.14 11.54 -7.22
C PHE A 200 -25.47 11.63 -6.49
N GLY A 201 -25.41 11.41 -5.17
CA GLY A 201 -26.50 11.67 -4.25
C GLY A 201 -26.00 12.41 -3.02
N THR A 202 -26.87 13.23 -2.42
CA THR A 202 -26.60 13.93 -1.16
C THR A 202 -27.86 14.18 -0.35
N TYR A 203 -27.76 14.09 0.96
CA TYR A 203 -28.88 14.30 1.87
C TYR A 203 -29.30 15.77 1.97
N THR A 204 -28.46 16.71 1.57
CA THR A 204 -28.69 18.14 1.74
C THR A 204 -29.17 18.80 0.44
N SER A 205 -30.08 19.76 0.60
CA SER A 205 -30.52 20.66 -0.50
C SER A 205 -30.18 22.12 -0.19
N SER A 206 -29.06 22.37 0.50
CA SER A 206 -28.62 23.70 0.92
C SER A 206 -28.41 24.66 -0.23
N GLY A 207 -28.58 25.96 0.04
CA GLY A 207 -28.29 27.02 -0.94
C GLY A 207 -26.83 27.05 -1.38
N LEU A 208 -25.91 26.77 -0.45
CA LEU A 208 -24.48 26.71 -0.72
C LEU A 208 -24.15 25.64 -1.76
N LEU A 209 -24.63 24.39 -1.56
CA LEU A 209 -24.38 23.30 -2.48
C LEU A 209 -25.01 23.56 -3.85
N LYS A 210 -26.27 24.06 -3.90
CA LYS A 210 -26.92 24.42 -5.17
C LYS A 210 -26.12 25.45 -5.95
N LYS A 211 -25.63 26.50 -5.24
CA LYS A 211 -24.76 27.49 -5.86
C LYS A 211 -23.49 26.83 -6.43
N SER A 212 -22.82 25.99 -5.65
CA SER A 212 -21.60 25.29 -6.07
C SER A 212 -21.83 24.36 -7.27
N LEU A 213 -22.96 23.66 -7.35
CA LEU A 213 -23.36 22.86 -8.52
C LEU A 213 -23.61 23.73 -9.75
N ASN A 214 -24.35 24.84 -9.59
CA ASN A 214 -24.64 25.78 -10.69
C ASN A 214 -23.35 26.46 -11.19
N ASP A 215 -22.46 26.89 -10.31
CA ASP A 215 -21.17 27.50 -10.66
C ASP A 215 -20.31 26.55 -11.53
N ASN A 216 -20.46 25.24 -11.35
CA ASN A 216 -19.78 24.20 -12.12
C ASN A 216 -20.60 23.60 -13.27
N GLN A 217 -21.77 24.17 -13.58
CA GLN A 217 -22.66 23.73 -14.66
C GLN A 217 -23.05 22.24 -14.54
N ILE A 218 -23.25 21.75 -13.32
CA ILE A 218 -23.63 20.38 -13.03
C ILE A 218 -25.16 20.30 -12.90
N ASP A 219 -25.76 19.40 -13.68
CA ASP A 219 -27.19 19.16 -13.67
C ASP A 219 -27.60 18.37 -12.41
N TYR A 220 -28.61 18.85 -11.73
CA TYR A 220 -29.17 18.19 -10.56
C TYR A 220 -30.68 18.34 -10.47
N GLN A 221 -31.28 17.43 -9.75
CA GLN A 221 -32.70 17.42 -9.41
C GLN A 221 -32.88 17.49 -7.90
N LYS A 222 -33.84 18.30 -7.47
CA LYS A 222 -34.32 18.30 -6.09
C LYS A 222 -35.49 17.33 -6.01
N VAL A 223 -35.30 16.22 -5.32
CA VAL A 223 -36.30 15.16 -5.17
C VAL A 223 -36.66 14.93 -3.71
N ASP A 224 -37.76 14.25 -3.46
CA ASP A 224 -38.12 13.86 -2.11
C ASP A 224 -37.09 12.89 -1.55
N GLY A 225 -36.60 13.22 -0.40
CA GLY A 225 -35.62 12.45 0.34
C GLY A 225 -36.26 11.69 1.51
N PHE A 226 -35.42 11.16 2.36
CA PHE A 226 -35.83 10.39 3.53
C PHE A 226 -36.61 11.25 4.54
N LYS A 227 -37.74 10.74 5.03
CA LYS A 227 -38.61 11.39 6.04
C LYS A 227 -39.03 12.82 5.66
N LYS A 228 -39.51 13.02 4.43
CA LYS A 228 -40.01 14.29 3.90
C LYS A 228 -38.94 15.41 3.80
N ARG A 229 -37.67 15.09 3.93
CA ARG A 229 -36.58 16.01 3.59
C ARG A 229 -36.32 15.96 2.09
N HIS A 230 -35.85 17.06 1.53
CA HIS A 230 -35.39 17.06 0.14
C HIS A 230 -33.92 16.68 0.06
N LYS A 231 -33.57 15.89 -0.93
CA LYS A 231 -32.20 15.54 -1.32
C LYS A 231 -31.90 16.08 -2.71
N LEU A 232 -30.61 16.16 -3.09
CA LEU A 232 -30.20 16.41 -4.45
C LEU A 232 -29.58 15.16 -5.04
N VAL A 233 -29.89 14.91 -6.31
CA VAL A 233 -29.33 13.84 -7.12
C VAL A 233 -28.96 14.40 -8.48
N GLY A 234 -27.96 13.88 -9.15
CA GLY A 234 -27.54 14.38 -10.45
C GLY A 234 -26.46 13.56 -11.12
N SER A 235 -25.98 14.07 -12.25
CA SER A 235 -24.90 13.49 -13.03
C SER A 235 -23.78 14.51 -13.24
N LEU A 236 -22.57 14.00 -13.36
CA LEU A 236 -21.34 14.76 -13.55
C LEU A 236 -20.91 14.71 -15.02
N ASN A 237 -20.37 15.81 -15.52
CA ASN A 237 -20.05 16.01 -16.95
C ASN A 237 -18.54 16.27 -17.07
N SER A 238 -17.73 15.28 -16.71
CA SER A 238 -16.28 15.42 -16.77
C SER A 238 -15.74 15.39 -18.20
N LYS A 239 -14.77 16.26 -18.48
CA LYS A 239 -13.98 16.24 -19.70
C LYS A 239 -12.77 15.33 -19.60
N ASP A 240 -12.42 14.91 -18.37
CA ASP A 240 -11.24 14.11 -18.03
C ASP A 240 -11.53 12.59 -18.05
N ASP A 241 -12.64 12.18 -18.65
CA ASP A 241 -13.10 10.79 -18.71
C ASP A 241 -12.10 9.88 -19.44
N ILE A 242 -11.58 8.89 -18.74
CA ILE A 242 -10.64 7.87 -19.26
C ILE A 242 -11.31 6.50 -19.47
N SER A 243 -12.62 6.42 -19.41
CA SER A 243 -13.40 5.17 -19.47
C SER A 243 -13.21 4.35 -20.76
N ASN A 244 -12.71 4.97 -21.83
CA ASN A 244 -12.57 4.34 -23.15
C ASN A 244 -11.28 3.51 -23.32
N THR A 245 -10.43 3.40 -22.30
CA THR A 245 -9.23 2.56 -22.40
C THR A 245 -9.61 1.10 -22.15
N PRO A 246 -9.50 0.19 -23.15
CA PRO A 246 -9.80 -1.21 -22.96
C PRO A 246 -8.89 -1.83 -21.90
N LEU A 247 -9.46 -2.64 -21.01
CA LEU A 247 -8.66 -3.39 -20.06
C LEU A 247 -7.82 -4.43 -20.80
N PRO A 248 -6.51 -4.56 -20.48
CA PRO A 248 -5.67 -5.61 -21.02
C PRO A 248 -6.25 -7.00 -20.71
N ARG A 249 -6.30 -7.86 -21.71
CA ARG A 249 -6.79 -9.25 -21.58
C ARG A 249 -5.66 -10.21 -21.24
N LYS A 250 -4.46 -9.94 -21.77
CA LYS A 250 -3.26 -10.73 -21.55
C LYS A 250 -2.16 -9.87 -20.97
N ILE A 251 -1.68 -10.22 -19.80
CA ILE A 251 -0.64 -9.51 -19.07
C ILE A 251 0.56 -10.42 -18.86
N ALA A 252 1.76 -9.94 -19.21
CA ALA A 252 3.02 -10.58 -18.92
C ALA A 252 3.78 -9.85 -17.79
N VAL A 253 4.33 -10.61 -16.85
CA VAL A 253 5.28 -10.14 -15.85
C VAL A 253 6.62 -10.81 -16.10
N ILE A 254 7.66 -10.02 -16.32
CA ILE A 254 9.01 -10.52 -16.61
C ILE A 254 9.86 -10.48 -15.36
N GLY A 255 10.33 -11.64 -14.91
CA GLY A 255 11.04 -11.87 -13.66
C GLY A 255 10.18 -12.54 -12.59
N SER A 256 10.83 -13.14 -11.59
CA SER A 256 10.17 -13.87 -10.49
C SER A 256 10.66 -13.43 -9.11
N GLY A 257 11.30 -12.27 -9.01
CA GLY A 257 11.74 -11.68 -7.75
C GLY A 257 10.60 -11.03 -6.97
N ILE A 258 10.93 -10.35 -5.85
CA ILE A 258 9.94 -9.69 -4.99
C ILE A 258 9.18 -8.56 -5.71
N ALA A 259 9.79 -7.90 -6.69
CA ALA A 259 9.11 -6.90 -7.52
C ALA A 259 7.97 -7.54 -8.32
N ALA A 260 8.26 -8.64 -9.01
CA ALA A 260 7.25 -9.43 -9.73
C ALA A 260 6.18 -10.00 -8.78
N ALA A 261 6.59 -10.53 -7.62
CA ALA A 261 5.65 -11.04 -6.62
C ALA A 261 4.69 -9.95 -6.11
N GLY A 262 5.16 -8.71 -5.90
CA GLY A 262 4.30 -7.58 -5.54
C GLY A 262 3.27 -7.26 -6.62
N VAL A 263 3.69 -7.24 -7.90
CA VAL A 263 2.79 -7.03 -9.05
C VAL A 263 1.76 -8.15 -9.16
N VAL A 264 2.21 -9.41 -9.12
CA VAL A 264 1.33 -10.59 -9.23
C VAL A 264 0.32 -10.61 -8.08
N HIS A 265 0.75 -10.25 -6.86
CA HIS A 265 -0.14 -10.13 -5.71
C HIS A 265 -1.23 -9.08 -5.94
N ALA A 266 -0.84 -7.88 -6.41
CA ALA A 266 -1.77 -6.79 -6.67
C ALA A 266 -2.76 -7.15 -7.79
N LEU A 267 -2.29 -7.71 -8.90
CA LEU A 267 -3.15 -8.19 -10.00
C LEU A 267 -4.14 -9.26 -9.51
N ALA A 268 -3.68 -10.21 -8.68
CA ALA A 268 -4.53 -11.24 -8.11
C ALA A 268 -5.63 -10.67 -7.19
N LYS A 269 -5.31 -9.63 -6.38
CA LYS A 269 -6.32 -8.90 -5.59
C LYS A 269 -7.38 -8.23 -6.46
N LEU A 270 -7.00 -7.74 -7.62
CA LEU A 270 -7.90 -7.15 -8.62
C LEU A 270 -8.59 -8.20 -9.52
N ARG A 271 -8.41 -9.49 -9.27
CA ARG A 271 -8.94 -10.61 -10.08
C ARG A 271 -8.42 -10.62 -11.52
N ILE A 272 -7.19 -10.19 -11.72
CA ILE A 272 -6.52 -10.19 -13.02
C ILE A 272 -5.47 -11.31 -13.03
N SER A 273 -5.53 -12.19 -14.01
CA SER A 273 -4.52 -13.22 -14.24
C SER A 273 -3.35 -12.69 -15.09
N CYS A 274 -2.17 -13.27 -14.92
CA CYS A 274 -1.00 -12.94 -15.72
C CYS A 274 -0.10 -14.16 -15.96
N ASP A 275 0.71 -14.11 -17.02
CA ASP A 275 1.81 -15.02 -17.26
C ASP A 275 3.10 -14.42 -16.69
N VAL A 276 3.88 -15.23 -15.97
CA VAL A 276 5.17 -14.83 -15.39
C VAL A 276 6.29 -15.54 -16.14
N PHE A 277 7.29 -14.79 -16.60
CA PHE A 277 8.44 -15.34 -17.32
C PHE A 277 9.71 -15.18 -16.49
N GLU A 278 10.36 -16.30 -16.18
CA GLU A 278 11.62 -16.35 -15.44
C GLU A 278 12.72 -16.94 -16.34
N LYS A 279 13.87 -16.24 -16.38
CA LYS A 279 15.00 -16.66 -17.22
C LYS A 279 15.66 -17.96 -16.77
N ASN A 280 15.65 -18.23 -15.46
CA ASN A 280 16.24 -19.42 -14.88
C ASN A 280 15.24 -20.59 -14.81
N SER A 281 15.75 -21.78 -14.49
CA SER A 281 14.94 -22.99 -14.29
C SER A 281 14.19 -23.02 -12.94
N HIS A 282 14.41 -22.03 -12.07
CA HIS A 282 13.85 -21.95 -10.72
C HIS A 282 13.66 -20.50 -10.27
N LEU A 283 12.84 -20.30 -9.26
CA LEU A 283 12.65 -19.01 -8.59
C LEU A 283 13.91 -18.62 -7.78
N HIS A 284 14.03 -17.34 -7.39
CA HIS A 284 14.97 -16.86 -6.36
C HIS A 284 16.45 -16.75 -6.76
N SER A 285 16.76 -16.64 -8.02
CA SER A 285 18.15 -16.47 -8.48
C SER A 285 18.76 -15.12 -8.06
N GLY A 286 17.96 -14.03 -7.99
CA GLY A 286 18.41 -12.69 -7.62
C GLY A 286 18.38 -12.38 -6.11
N ALA A 287 18.32 -11.10 -5.74
CA ALA A 287 18.30 -10.61 -4.35
C ALA A 287 17.16 -11.18 -3.49
N SER A 288 16.03 -11.52 -4.10
CA SER A 288 14.89 -12.15 -3.41
C SER A 288 15.16 -13.60 -2.97
N GLY A 289 16.27 -14.18 -3.39
CA GLY A 289 16.69 -15.51 -2.96
C GLY A 289 17.43 -15.55 -1.62
N ASN A 290 17.53 -14.47 -0.88
CA ASN A 290 18.11 -14.48 0.45
C ASN A 290 17.32 -15.42 1.37
N HIS A 291 18.02 -16.04 2.33
CA HIS A 291 17.40 -16.97 3.27
C HIS A 291 16.56 -16.25 4.32
N ALA A 292 16.97 -15.03 4.69
CA ALA A 292 16.28 -14.20 5.66
C ALA A 292 16.38 -12.72 5.28
N ALA A 293 15.39 -11.94 5.70
CA ALA A 293 15.41 -10.49 5.57
C ALA A 293 14.78 -9.82 6.81
N ALA A 294 15.34 -8.68 7.17
CA ALA A 294 14.77 -7.79 8.18
C ALA A 294 13.75 -6.86 7.52
N MET A 295 12.66 -6.57 8.21
CA MET A 295 11.68 -5.58 7.78
C MET A 295 11.43 -4.56 8.90
N TYR A 296 11.75 -3.30 8.64
CA TYR A 296 11.55 -2.18 9.54
C TYR A 296 11.40 -0.89 8.74
N PRO A 297 10.68 0.11 9.27
CA PRO A 297 10.52 1.37 8.58
C PRO A 297 11.82 2.18 8.59
N LYS A 298 12.18 2.75 7.45
CA LYS A 298 13.11 3.87 7.38
C LYS A 298 12.31 5.13 7.14
N PHE A 299 12.37 6.09 8.04
CA PHE A 299 11.67 7.35 7.90
C PHE A 299 12.53 8.52 8.37
N GLN A 300 12.11 9.70 7.99
CA GLN A 300 12.72 10.98 8.35
C GLN A 300 11.71 11.82 9.15
N PHE A 301 12.20 12.86 9.81
CA PHE A 301 11.34 13.80 10.56
C PHE A 301 10.85 14.96 9.67
N ASN A 302 10.40 14.66 8.49
CA ASN A 302 9.87 15.63 7.55
C ASN A 302 8.69 15.04 6.76
N ASN A 303 8.00 15.88 6.02
CA ASN A 303 6.87 15.48 5.19
C ASN A 303 7.23 15.39 3.70
N SER A 304 8.47 15.01 3.39
CA SER A 304 8.86 14.79 2.00
C SER A 304 8.12 13.63 1.35
N ALA A 305 7.95 13.65 0.03
CA ALA A 305 7.38 12.54 -0.73
C ALA A 305 8.07 11.21 -0.42
N MET A 306 9.41 11.21 -0.27
CA MET A 306 10.16 10.02 0.13
C MET A 306 9.69 9.48 1.49
N ASN A 307 9.49 10.35 2.48
CA ASN A 307 9.07 9.90 3.80
C ASN A 307 7.63 9.37 3.79
N ARG A 308 6.72 10.04 3.09
CA ARG A 308 5.33 9.56 2.91
C ARG A 308 5.31 8.20 2.22
N PHE A 309 6.07 8.04 1.13
CA PHE A 309 6.21 6.75 0.44
C PHE A 309 6.75 5.66 1.35
N LEU A 310 7.81 5.93 2.12
CA LEU A 310 8.44 4.93 2.99
C LEU A 310 7.50 4.45 4.10
N VAL A 311 6.76 5.35 4.71
CA VAL A 311 5.79 5.02 5.75
C VAL A 311 4.62 4.24 5.17
N GLN A 312 4.01 4.75 4.12
CA GLN A 312 2.86 4.12 3.48
C GLN A 312 3.22 2.73 2.93
N SER A 313 4.31 2.61 2.17
CA SER A 313 4.72 1.34 1.58
C SER A 313 5.05 0.29 2.63
N TYR A 314 5.68 0.70 3.74
CA TYR A 314 5.98 -0.19 4.85
C TYR A 314 4.71 -0.78 5.47
N PHE A 315 3.76 0.06 5.89
CA PHE A 315 2.54 -0.41 6.54
C PHE A 315 1.63 -1.17 5.57
N PHE A 316 1.56 -0.71 4.32
CA PHE A 316 0.84 -1.46 3.29
C PHE A 316 1.41 -2.87 3.11
N ALA A 317 2.73 -3.01 2.91
CA ALA A 317 3.39 -4.30 2.76
C ALA A 317 3.24 -5.17 4.02
N TYR A 318 3.40 -4.59 5.21
CA TYR A 318 3.22 -5.29 6.48
C TYR A 318 1.83 -5.94 6.58
N GLN A 319 0.77 -5.18 6.26
CA GLN A 319 -0.60 -5.69 6.26
C GLN A 319 -0.81 -6.80 5.21
N GLN A 320 -0.25 -6.62 3.99
CA GLN A 320 -0.36 -7.65 2.96
C GLN A 320 0.37 -8.95 3.34
N MET A 321 1.45 -8.86 4.11
CA MET A 321 2.24 -10.03 4.50
C MET A 321 1.67 -10.81 5.69
N LEU A 322 0.77 -10.23 6.50
CA LEU A 322 0.16 -10.92 7.65
C LEU A 322 -0.56 -12.22 7.27
N GLN A 323 -1.05 -12.34 6.03
CA GLN A 323 -1.67 -13.57 5.53
C GLN A 323 -0.66 -14.71 5.26
N PHE A 324 0.66 -14.42 5.29
CA PHE A 324 1.73 -15.38 5.00
C PHE A 324 2.51 -15.78 6.27
N SER A 325 1.79 -16.17 7.32
CA SER A 325 2.34 -16.42 8.67
C SER A 325 3.46 -17.47 8.75
N GLU A 326 3.60 -18.36 7.76
CA GLU A 326 4.68 -19.35 7.70
C GLU A 326 6.00 -18.80 7.14
N SER A 327 5.99 -17.57 6.65
CA SER A 327 7.16 -16.93 6.01
C SER A 327 7.37 -15.49 6.43
N PHE A 328 6.41 -14.90 7.13
CA PHE A 328 6.46 -13.54 7.66
C PHE A 328 6.20 -13.58 9.18
N TYR A 329 7.14 -13.07 9.96
CA TYR A 329 7.16 -13.17 11.40
C TYR A 329 7.08 -11.75 12.03
N PRO A 330 5.86 -11.26 12.34
CA PRO A 330 5.67 -10.03 13.09
C PRO A 330 6.42 -10.07 14.42
N SER A 331 7.16 -9.02 14.74
CA SER A 331 7.97 -8.93 15.94
C SER A 331 8.24 -7.46 16.28
N LYS A 332 8.60 -7.18 17.51
CA LYS A 332 9.27 -5.92 17.78
C LYS A 332 10.64 -5.93 17.11
N ALA A 333 11.13 -4.76 16.71
CA ALA A 333 12.47 -4.57 16.18
C ALA A 333 13.24 -3.61 17.09
N ARG A 334 14.39 -4.02 17.61
CA ARG A 334 15.23 -3.21 18.49
C ARG A 334 16.24 -2.43 17.68
N PHE A 335 16.40 -1.15 18.01
CA PHE A 335 17.40 -0.28 17.42
C PHE A 335 18.44 0.09 18.45
N PHE A 336 19.72 -0.07 18.10
CA PHE A 336 20.86 0.38 18.90
C PHE A 336 21.52 1.58 18.24
N GLY A 337 21.67 2.66 19.00
CA GLY A 337 22.44 3.83 18.65
C GLY A 337 23.92 3.57 18.96
N MET A 338 24.72 3.29 17.95
CA MET A 338 26.15 2.99 18.08
C MET A 338 27.06 4.22 17.89
N ASN A 339 26.48 5.37 17.63
CA ASN A 339 27.17 6.67 17.53
C ASN A 339 26.18 7.78 17.90
N GLU A 340 26.68 8.99 18.11
CA GLU A 340 25.86 10.13 18.54
C GLU A 340 24.69 10.42 17.60
N ARG A 341 24.89 10.30 16.28
CA ARG A 341 23.83 10.56 15.29
C ARG A 341 22.66 9.61 15.46
N THR A 342 22.96 8.31 15.60
CA THR A 342 21.92 7.28 15.77
C THR A 342 21.31 7.32 17.15
N ALA A 343 22.08 7.66 18.20
CA ALA A 343 21.57 7.86 19.55
C ALA A 343 20.58 9.03 19.61
N LYS A 344 20.92 10.20 19.06
CA LYS A 344 20.05 11.37 18.98
C LYS A 344 18.75 11.07 18.19
N TRP A 345 18.84 10.26 17.13
CA TRP A 345 17.65 9.83 16.38
C TRP A 345 16.75 8.96 17.28
N ILE A 346 17.31 7.99 18.01
CA ILE A 346 16.56 7.13 18.93
C ILE A 346 15.87 7.94 20.02
N GLU A 347 16.60 8.83 20.68
CA GLU A 347 16.06 9.73 21.70
C GLU A 347 14.86 10.52 21.16
N ARG A 348 15.00 11.07 19.95
CA ARG A 348 13.95 11.86 19.32
C ARG A 348 12.69 11.05 19.00
N VAL A 349 12.81 9.79 18.52
CA VAL A 349 11.63 8.96 18.22
C VAL A 349 10.98 8.40 19.47
N SER A 350 11.76 8.13 20.54
CA SER A 350 11.26 7.58 21.78
C SER A 350 10.56 8.60 22.68
N ALA A 351 11.04 9.84 22.67
CA ALA A 351 10.49 10.93 23.49
C ALA A 351 9.29 11.64 22.86
N ASN A 352 8.92 11.32 21.61
CA ASN A 352 7.92 12.06 20.87
C ASN A 352 6.64 11.23 20.69
N ASP A 353 5.53 11.69 21.29
CA ASP A 353 4.19 11.09 21.16
C ASP A 353 3.69 11.00 19.71
N SER A 354 4.29 11.77 18.79
CA SER A 354 4.01 11.69 17.35
C SER A 354 4.51 10.39 16.71
N PHE A 355 5.30 9.58 17.44
CA PHE A 355 5.79 8.28 16.99
C PHE A 355 5.36 7.15 17.95
N PRO A 356 4.05 6.89 18.09
CA PRO A 356 3.51 6.01 19.13
C PRO A 356 3.97 4.55 19.02
N LEU A 357 4.55 4.16 17.89
CA LEU A 357 5.09 2.81 17.65
C LEU A 357 6.51 2.62 18.17
N PHE A 358 7.19 3.68 18.62
CA PHE A 358 8.49 3.58 19.28
C PHE A 358 8.34 3.64 20.79
N LYS A 359 9.00 2.74 21.46
CA LYS A 359 8.99 2.67 22.93
C LYS A 359 10.40 2.73 23.46
N GLU A 360 10.60 3.63 24.40
CA GLU A 360 11.85 3.69 25.15
C GLU A 360 12.12 2.35 25.83
N VAL A 361 13.36 1.92 25.77
CA VAL A 361 13.86 0.74 26.48
C VAL A 361 14.84 1.23 27.52
N ALA A 362 14.53 0.99 28.80
CA ALA A 362 15.39 1.37 29.91
C ALA A 362 16.81 0.82 29.71
N GLN A 363 17.82 1.66 29.92
CA GLN A 363 19.20 1.26 29.91
C GLN A 363 19.50 0.52 31.24
N ASN A 364 19.29 -0.79 31.25
CA ASN A 364 19.82 -1.60 32.35
C ASN A 364 21.33 -1.69 32.19
N SER A 365 22.07 -1.06 33.08
CA SER A 365 23.53 -0.92 33.08
C SER A 365 24.33 -2.22 32.97
N ALA A 366 23.72 -3.38 33.17
CA ALA A 366 24.38 -4.70 33.12
C ALA A 366 24.30 -5.38 31.74
N SER A 367 23.49 -4.91 30.77
CA SER A 367 23.27 -5.60 29.49
C SER A 367 23.89 -4.89 28.26
N ILE A 368 24.51 -3.74 28.45
CA ILE A 368 25.07 -2.94 27.33
C ILE A 368 26.58 -3.03 27.33
N GLN A 369 27.11 -4.24 27.13
CA GLN A 369 28.48 -4.42 26.69
C GLN A 369 28.53 -4.12 25.17
N GLY A 370 29.41 -3.21 24.72
CA GLY A 370 29.69 -3.01 23.31
C GLY A 370 29.40 -1.62 22.73
N GLY A 371 29.37 -0.55 23.53
CA GLY A 371 29.32 0.84 23.04
C GLY A 371 27.94 1.30 22.50
N VAL A 372 26.85 0.72 23.01
CA VAL A 372 25.48 1.16 22.74
C VAL A 372 25.20 2.43 23.54
N LEU A 373 24.91 3.55 22.85
CA LEU A 373 24.63 4.86 23.47
C LEU A 373 23.13 5.06 23.77
N ALA A 374 22.26 4.48 22.96
CA ALA A 374 20.80 4.57 23.12
C ALA A 374 20.11 3.34 22.52
N GLN A 375 18.89 3.04 22.96
CA GLN A 375 18.09 1.95 22.39
C GLN A 375 16.59 2.25 22.42
N THR A 376 15.87 1.71 21.42
CA THR A 376 14.40 1.79 21.35
C THR A 376 13.82 0.54 20.67
N ASP A 377 12.60 0.18 21.03
CA ASP A 377 11.83 -0.87 20.35
C ASP A 377 10.79 -0.25 19.41
N PHE A 378 10.82 -0.64 18.17
CA PHE A 378 9.73 -0.41 17.22
C PHE A 378 8.75 -1.58 17.31
N LEU A 379 7.49 -1.30 17.63
CA LEU A 379 6.51 -2.31 18.02
C LEU A 379 5.97 -3.16 16.85
N GLN A 380 6.10 -2.69 15.63
CA GLN A 380 5.60 -3.36 14.41
C GLN A 380 6.72 -3.67 13.42
N GLY A 381 7.87 -4.11 13.91
CA GLY A 381 8.91 -4.70 13.08
C GLY A 381 8.55 -6.12 12.63
N ALA A 382 9.38 -6.68 11.76
CA ALA A 382 9.26 -8.07 11.33
C ALA A 382 10.58 -8.60 10.76
N TYR A 383 10.64 -9.91 10.61
CA TYR A 383 11.60 -10.59 9.76
C TYR A 383 10.89 -11.66 8.94
N LEU A 384 11.51 -12.13 7.87
CA LEU A 384 10.85 -13.01 6.93
C LEU A 384 11.81 -13.94 6.20
N GLU A 385 11.25 -15.00 5.64
CA GLU A 385 11.91 -15.92 4.72
C GLU A 385 11.55 -15.55 3.27
N PRO A 386 12.40 -14.80 2.57
CA PRO A 386 12.13 -14.29 1.22
C PRO A 386 11.67 -15.34 0.21
N ARG A 387 12.33 -16.47 0.18
CA ARG A 387 12.02 -17.59 -0.75
C ARG A 387 10.61 -18.11 -0.52
N LYS A 388 10.29 -18.49 0.71
CA LYS A 388 8.96 -19.01 1.06
C LYS A 388 7.86 -17.98 0.79
N LEU A 389 8.11 -16.71 1.10
CA LEU A 389 7.14 -15.64 0.87
C LEU A 389 6.81 -15.51 -0.62
N THR A 390 7.82 -15.39 -1.49
CA THR A 390 7.60 -15.23 -2.93
C THR A 390 6.96 -16.48 -3.56
N GLU A 391 7.38 -17.69 -3.17
CA GLU A 391 6.73 -18.94 -3.59
C GLU A 391 5.24 -18.97 -3.26
N ARG A 392 4.89 -18.58 -2.03
CA ARG A 392 3.50 -18.51 -1.59
C ARG A 392 2.67 -17.49 -2.36
N ILE A 393 3.25 -16.32 -2.63
CA ILE A 393 2.57 -15.30 -3.43
C ILE A 393 2.24 -15.85 -4.81
N PHE A 394 3.21 -16.45 -5.51
CA PHE A 394 2.98 -17.03 -6.84
C PHE A 394 1.99 -18.19 -6.79
N LYS A 395 2.11 -19.10 -5.82
CA LYS A 395 1.20 -20.23 -5.65
C LYS A 395 -0.24 -19.82 -5.39
N ASN A 396 -0.45 -18.73 -4.65
CA ASN A 396 -1.78 -18.23 -4.28
C ASN A 396 -2.39 -17.29 -5.33
N SER A 397 -1.71 -17.05 -6.44
CA SER A 397 -2.18 -16.18 -7.51
C SER A 397 -2.65 -17.00 -8.74
N PRO A 398 -3.57 -16.48 -9.54
CA PRO A 398 -4.00 -17.10 -10.79
C PRO A 398 -2.98 -16.86 -11.92
N SER A 399 -1.69 -16.99 -11.62
CA SER A 399 -0.59 -16.77 -12.57
C SER A 399 0.04 -18.08 -13.01
N LYS A 400 0.49 -18.14 -14.26
CA LYS A 400 1.26 -19.25 -14.82
C LYS A 400 2.72 -18.84 -14.94
N ILE A 401 3.64 -19.64 -14.39
CA ILE A 401 5.08 -19.38 -14.45
C ILE A 401 5.72 -20.17 -15.58
N HIS A 402 6.46 -19.48 -16.43
CA HIS A 402 7.25 -20.02 -17.54
C HIS A 402 8.73 -19.88 -17.21
N PHE A 403 9.39 -20.98 -16.87
CA PHE A 403 10.84 -21.02 -16.62
C PHE A 403 11.64 -21.12 -17.92
N ASN A 404 12.94 -20.82 -17.87
CA ASN A 404 13.88 -20.83 -19.00
C ASN A 404 13.43 -19.89 -20.14
N HIS A 405 12.90 -18.72 -19.78
CA HIS A 405 12.46 -17.69 -20.71
C HIS A 405 13.24 -16.39 -20.45
N ASP A 406 14.47 -16.32 -20.98
CA ASP A 406 15.28 -15.10 -20.93
C ASP A 406 14.83 -14.14 -22.02
N LEU A 407 14.34 -12.96 -21.63
CA LEU A 407 13.80 -11.97 -22.54
C LEU A 407 14.93 -11.28 -23.30
N ILE A 408 14.88 -11.34 -24.64
CA ILE A 408 15.88 -10.71 -25.52
C ILE A 408 15.37 -9.37 -26.06
N SER A 409 14.10 -9.32 -26.49
CA SER A 409 13.54 -8.11 -27.10
C SER A 409 12.05 -7.97 -26.88
N ILE A 410 11.59 -6.72 -26.90
CA ILE A 410 10.20 -6.34 -26.92
C ILE A 410 9.97 -5.49 -28.17
N LYS A 411 9.10 -5.93 -29.06
CA LYS A 411 8.62 -5.12 -30.19
C LYS A 411 7.18 -4.71 -29.91
N HIS A 412 6.84 -3.47 -30.16
CA HIS A 412 5.49 -3.01 -29.95
C HIS A 412 4.87 -2.41 -31.22
N ASN A 413 3.58 -2.63 -31.36
CA ASN A 413 2.68 -1.79 -32.13
C ASN A 413 1.75 -1.04 -31.14
N SER A 414 0.80 -0.28 -31.65
CA SER A 414 -0.08 0.60 -30.85
C SER A 414 -0.80 -0.08 -29.66
N ASN A 415 -1.03 -1.41 -29.72
CA ASN A 415 -1.88 -2.10 -28.76
C ASN A 415 -1.29 -3.42 -28.22
N LEU A 416 -0.22 -3.94 -28.81
CA LEU A 416 0.35 -5.23 -28.48
C LEU A 416 1.88 -5.15 -28.36
N ALA A 417 2.41 -5.87 -27.39
CA ALA A 417 3.84 -6.11 -27.26
C ALA A 417 4.17 -7.56 -27.62
N THR A 418 5.08 -7.76 -28.57
CA THR A 418 5.63 -9.07 -28.91
C THR A 418 6.92 -9.27 -28.13
N LEU A 419 6.94 -10.26 -27.24
CA LEU A 419 8.09 -10.68 -26.45
C LEU A 419 8.85 -11.78 -27.18
N SER A 420 10.17 -11.64 -27.34
CA SER A 420 11.04 -12.68 -27.90
C SER A 420 12.05 -13.15 -26.86
N PHE A 421 12.19 -14.47 -26.72
CA PHE A 421 13.02 -15.11 -25.71
C PHE A 421 14.20 -15.89 -26.31
N ALA A 422 15.28 -16.07 -25.55
CA ALA A 422 16.50 -16.77 -25.97
C ALA A 422 16.26 -18.23 -26.39
N ASN A 423 15.19 -18.85 -25.91
CA ASN A 423 14.79 -20.19 -26.29
C ASN A 423 14.04 -20.28 -27.65
N GLY A 424 14.01 -19.18 -28.42
CA GLY A 424 13.36 -19.09 -29.72
C GLY A 424 11.83 -18.88 -29.69
N LYS A 425 11.22 -18.84 -28.51
CA LYS A 425 9.77 -18.61 -28.37
C LYS A 425 9.43 -17.12 -28.43
N SER A 426 8.23 -16.82 -28.94
CA SER A 426 7.66 -15.47 -28.94
C SER A 426 6.20 -15.52 -28.54
N TYR A 427 5.74 -14.47 -27.84
CA TYR A 427 4.37 -14.34 -27.36
C TYR A 427 3.90 -12.89 -27.44
N GLU A 428 2.58 -12.70 -27.56
CA GLU A 428 1.95 -11.38 -27.64
C GLU A 428 1.10 -11.09 -26.40
N TYR A 429 1.24 -9.86 -25.88
CA TYR A 429 0.55 -9.38 -24.68
C TYR A 429 0.05 -7.94 -24.85
N ASP A 430 -1.11 -7.64 -24.21
CA ASP A 430 -1.67 -6.31 -24.16
C ASP A 430 -0.93 -5.40 -23.16
N ALA A 431 -0.34 -5.98 -22.12
CA ALA A 431 0.48 -5.27 -21.15
C ALA A 431 1.67 -6.13 -20.71
N VAL A 432 2.82 -5.49 -20.53
CA VAL A 432 4.05 -6.13 -20.08
C VAL A 432 4.63 -5.36 -18.90
N ILE A 433 4.97 -6.04 -17.83
CA ILE A 433 5.60 -5.44 -16.65
C ILE A 433 7.01 -6.01 -16.49
N LEU A 434 8.02 -5.15 -16.61
CA LEU A 434 9.41 -5.50 -16.34
C LEU A 434 9.68 -5.47 -14.83
N ALA A 435 10.06 -6.63 -14.26
CA ALA A 435 10.38 -6.79 -12.84
C ALA A 435 11.68 -7.61 -12.67
N ILE A 436 12.68 -7.32 -13.49
CA ILE A 436 13.87 -8.14 -13.81
C ILE A 436 15.12 -7.81 -12.98
N GLY A 437 14.96 -7.05 -11.87
CA GLY A 437 16.08 -6.71 -10.98
C GLY A 437 17.23 -5.97 -11.69
N SER A 438 18.47 -6.45 -11.58
CA SER A 438 19.64 -5.83 -12.23
C SER A 438 19.58 -5.85 -13.76
N GLY A 439 18.89 -6.81 -14.36
CA GLY A 439 18.63 -6.82 -15.80
C GLY A 439 17.88 -5.59 -16.34
N MET A 440 17.28 -4.82 -15.46
CA MET A 440 16.56 -3.58 -15.83
C MET A 440 17.48 -2.49 -16.39
N GLN A 441 18.81 -2.53 -16.12
CA GLN A 441 19.79 -1.61 -16.70
C GLN A 441 19.85 -1.67 -18.24
N GLN A 442 19.43 -2.76 -18.85
CA GLN A 442 19.33 -2.90 -20.30
C GLN A 442 18.16 -2.13 -20.92
N TRP A 443 17.19 -1.72 -20.09
CA TRP A 443 15.94 -1.10 -20.51
C TRP A 443 15.75 0.32 -19.99
N ILE A 444 16.41 0.64 -18.87
CA ILE A 444 16.28 1.92 -18.16
C ILE A 444 17.65 2.43 -17.77
N GLU A 445 17.97 3.64 -18.19
CA GLU A 445 19.24 4.29 -17.90
C GLU A 445 19.31 4.84 -16.46
N GLY A 446 20.51 5.18 -15.99
CA GLY A 446 20.73 5.84 -14.70
C GLY A 446 20.54 4.95 -13.46
N LEU A 447 20.36 3.64 -13.63
CA LEU A 447 20.26 2.71 -12.52
C LEU A 447 21.63 2.37 -11.94
N GLN A 448 21.71 2.40 -10.61
CA GLN A 448 22.89 2.04 -9.83
C GLN A 448 22.72 0.63 -9.26
N VAL A 449 23.73 -0.22 -9.43
CA VAL A 449 23.77 -1.55 -8.85
C VAL A 449 24.80 -1.60 -7.73
N SER A 450 24.49 -2.31 -6.66
CA SER A 450 25.40 -2.59 -5.56
C SER A 450 25.29 -4.04 -5.14
N LYS A 451 26.44 -4.67 -4.90
CA LYS A 451 26.54 -6.02 -4.34
C LYS A 451 26.43 -5.97 -2.82
N GLY A 452 25.80 -6.95 -2.22
CA GLY A 452 25.72 -7.08 -0.77
C GLY A 452 25.73 -8.52 -0.32
N HIS A 453 26.40 -8.76 0.82
CA HIS A 453 26.47 -10.06 1.46
C HIS A 453 25.54 -10.14 2.67
N ILE A 454 25.01 -11.33 2.90
CA ILE A 454 24.42 -11.77 4.17
C ILE A 454 25.06 -13.08 4.58
N ILE A 455 25.12 -13.33 5.88
CA ILE A 455 25.64 -14.59 6.42
C ILE A 455 24.64 -15.23 7.37
N GLY A 456 24.66 -16.55 7.42
CA GLY A 456 23.93 -17.36 8.39
C GLY A 456 24.93 -18.15 9.24
N ILE A 457 24.82 -18.09 10.55
CA ILE A 457 25.68 -18.78 11.50
C ILE A 457 24.82 -19.71 12.36
N PRO A 458 25.27 -20.94 12.68
CA PRO A 458 24.55 -21.82 13.58
C PRO A 458 24.28 -21.14 14.94
N LYS A 459 23.07 -21.29 15.46
CA LYS A 459 22.62 -20.62 16.71
C LYS A 459 23.49 -20.95 17.92
N LYS A 460 24.25 -22.06 17.88
CA LYS A 460 25.18 -22.45 18.96
C LYS A 460 26.28 -21.42 19.20
N TYR A 461 26.71 -20.68 18.16
CA TYR A 461 27.77 -19.66 18.23
C TYR A 461 27.27 -18.26 18.59
N VAL A 462 25.96 -18.06 18.68
CA VAL A 462 25.37 -16.74 18.92
C VAL A 462 24.60 -16.72 20.23
N ARG A 463 24.63 -15.58 20.92
CA ARG A 463 23.79 -15.32 22.10
C ARG A 463 22.32 -15.36 21.69
N LYS A 464 21.42 -15.57 22.67
CA LYS A 464 19.97 -15.65 22.40
C LYS A 464 19.45 -14.34 21.78
N ILE A 465 18.94 -14.41 20.56
CA ILE A 465 18.28 -13.30 19.85
C ILE A 465 16.79 -13.63 19.76
N SER A 466 15.95 -12.81 20.41
CA SER A 466 14.49 -13.02 20.46
C SER A 466 13.70 -12.09 19.54
N GLN A 467 14.33 -11.06 19.00
CA GLN A 467 13.72 -10.08 18.07
C GLN A 467 14.81 -9.53 17.15
N PRO A 468 14.46 -9.02 15.95
CA PRO A 468 15.41 -8.33 15.08
C PRO A 468 16.11 -7.18 15.82
N ILE A 469 17.42 -7.08 15.67
CA ILE A 469 18.22 -5.98 16.22
C ILE A 469 18.90 -5.24 15.06
N HIS A 470 18.77 -3.93 15.05
CA HIS A 470 19.31 -3.02 14.04
C HIS A 470 20.34 -2.09 14.66
N HIS A 471 21.54 -2.02 14.03
CA HIS A 471 22.63 -1.12 14.43
C HIS A 471 23.50 -0.74 13.23
N GLN A 472 24.77 -1.11 13.15
CA GLN A 472 25.62 -0.98 11.95
C GLN A 472 25.30 -2.01 10.84
N GLY A 473 24.33 -2.85 11.08
CA GLY A 473 23.74 -3.88 10.26
C GLY A 473 22.47 -4.37 10.91
N TYR A 474 22.18 -5.66 10.76
CA TYR A 474 21.09 -6.31 11.49
C TYR A 474 21.46 -7.73 11.87
N ILE A 475 20.84 -8.23 12.94
CA ILE A 475 20.84 -9.63 13.34
C ILE A 475 19.41 -10.07 13.64
N LEU A 476 19.04 -11.26 13.18
CA LEU A 476 17.67 -11.78 13.25
C LEU A 476 17.54 -12.91 14.27
N PRO A 477 16.32 -13.18 14.77
CA PRO A 477 16.04 -14.42 15.50
C PRO A 477 16.38 -15.66 14.66
N PRO A 478 16.58 -16.83 15.29
CA PRO A 478 16.89 -18.05 14.57
C PRO A 478 15.82 -18.42 13.54
N LEU A 479 16.28 -18.78 12.34
CA LEU A 479 15.49 -19.42 11.30
C LEU A 479 16.18 -20.71 10.87
N ASN A 480 15.52 -21.85 11.01
CA ASN A 480 16.06 -23.16 10.65
C ASN A 480 17.45 -23.43 11.25
N ASP A 481 17.61 -23.20 12.56
CA ASP A 481 18.84 -23.36 13.33
C ASP A 481 19.99 -22.38 13.02
N TYR A 482 19.80 -21.48 12.08
CA TYR A 482 20.75 -20.42 11.76
C TYR A 482 20.26 -19.06 12.23
N ILE A 483 21.20 -18.23 12.64
CA ILE A 483 21.00 -16.79 12.91
C ILE A 483 21.56 -16.03 11.71
N TRP A 484 20.67 -15.27 11.05
CA TRP A 484 21.02 -14.51 9.85
C TRP A 484 21.37 -13.07 10.21
N MET A 485 22.44 -12.57 9.57
CA MET A 485 22.94 -11.23 9.80
C MET A 485 23.50 -10.61 8.54
N GLY A 486 23.53 -9.28 8.52
CA GLY A 486 23.98 -8.50 7.36
C GLY A 486 23.79 -7.00 7.59
N SER A 487 23.97 -6.21 6.56
CA SER A 487 24.44 -6.56 5.23
C SER A 487 25.56 -5.63 4.81
N THR A 488 26.33 -6.02 3.81
CA THR A 488 27.34 -5.16 3.21
C THR A 488 26.81 -4.41 2.00
N TYR A 489 27.58 -3.40 1.54
CA TYR A 489 27.35 -2.62 0.32
C TYR A 489 28.68 -2.43 -0.39
N GLU A 490 28.75 -2.91 -1.64
CA GLU A 490 29.88 -2.76 -2.54
C GLU A 490 29.37 -2.13 -3.83
N HIS A 491 29.90 -0.97 -4.18
CA HIS A 491 29.54 -0.28 -5.42
C HIS A 491 30.46 -0.66 -6.57
N GLU A 492 31.70 -1.03 -6.25
CA GLU A 492 32.70 -1.50 -7.19
C GLU A 492 32.93 -3.00 -6.98
N TYR A 493 32.47 -3.82 -7.91
CA TYR A 493 32.67 -5.27 -7.92
C TYR A 493 32.68 -5.79 -9.35
N ARG A 494 33.30 -6.95 -9.58
CA ARG A 494 33.39 -7.57 -10.91
C ARG A 494 32.36 -8.66 -11.11
N ASP A 495 32.02 -9.39 -10.05
CA ASP A 495 31.16 -10.57 -10.05
C ASP A 495 30.43 -10.71 -8.72
N LEU A 496 29.66 -11.79 -8.58
CA LEU A 496 28.94 -12.14 -7.34
C LEU A 496 29.71 -13.13 -6.46
N GLU A 497 31.02 -13.30 -6.67
CA GLU A 497 31.83 -14.17 -5.83
C GLU A 497 31.80 -13.72 -4.36
N ILE A 498 31.90 -14.68 -3.46
CA ILE A 498 31.88 -14.47 -2.02
C ILE A 498 33.21 -13.86 -1.59
N SER A 499 33.18 -12.75 -0.88
CA SER A 499 34.36 -12.06 -0.37
C SER A 499 34.55 -12.34 1.14
N SER A 500 35.65 -13.00 1.50
CA SER A 500 36.03 -13.24 2.89
C SER A 500 36.15 -11.93 3.71
N LYS A 501 36.64 -10.85 3.07
CA LYS A 501 36.67 -9.51 3.67
C LYS A 501 35.28 -9.03 4.09
N GLN A 502 34.25 -9.30 3.28
CA GLN A 502 32.88 -8.87 3.59
C GLN A 502 32.25 -9.75 4.67
N ILE A 503 32.57 -11.04 4.71
CA ILE A 503 32.16 -11.94 5.79
C ILE A 503 32.73 -11.42 7.12
N TYR A 504 34.04 -11.19 7.16
CA TYR A 504 34.71 -10.65 8.35
C TYR A 504 34.11 -9.31 8.80
N LYS A 505 33.78 -8.41 7.87
CA LYS A 505 33.12 -7.14 8.18
C LYS A 505 31.77 -7.35 8.88
N ILE A 506 30.96 -8.32 8.43
CA ILE A 506 29.68 -8.63 9.07
C ILE A 506 29.93 -9.21 10.45
N LEU A 507 30.80 -10.21 10.59
CA LEU A 507 31.13 -10.83 11.88
C LEU A 507 31.61 -9.81 12.91
N ASN A 508 32.52 -8.94 12.52
CA ASN A 508 33.06 -7.90 13.39
C ASN A 508 31.96 -6.91 13.84
N ALA A 509 31.05 -6.51 12.95
CA ALA A 509 29.91 -5.67 13.30
C ALA A 509 28.95 -6.36 14.30
N GLN A 510 28.92 -7.69 14.33
CA GLN A 510 28.06 -8.49 15.20
C GLN A 510 28.79 -9.07 16.42
N LYS A 511 30.07 -8.74 16.64
CA LYS A 511 30.93 -9.33 17.65
C LYS A 511 30.29 -9.38 19.05
N MET A 512 29.57 -8.35 19.45
CA MET A 512 28.88 -8.29 20.76
C MET A 512 27.83 -9.39 20.97
N PHE A 513 27.32 -10.00 19.89
CA PHE A 513 26.33 -11.08 19.94
C PHE A 513 26.96 -12.47 19.82
N LEU A 514 28.21 -12.57 19.43
CA LEU A 514 28.92 -13.85 19.29
C LEU A 514 29.32 -14.40 20.65
N LYS A 515 29.35 -15.72 20.78
CA LYS A 515 29.86 -16.45 21.95
C LYS A 515 31.34 -16.84 21.79
N SER A 516 31.78 -16.93 20.53
CA SER A 516 33.17 -17.27 20.18
C SER A 516 33.60 -16.39 19.01
N ASP A 517 34.87 -16.01 19.00
CA ASP A 517 35.51 -15.33 17.86
C ASP A 517 35.90 -16.32 16.75
N GLU A 518 35.95 -17.62 17.07
CA GLU A 518 36.28 -18.69 16.11
C GLU A 518 35.02 -19.44 15.70
N ILE A 519 34.62 -19.27 14.45
CA ILE A 519 33.52 -19.98 13.81
C ILE A 519 34.10 -20.63 12.57
N PRO A 520 33.98 -21.97 12.41
CA PRO A 520 34.49 -22.67 11.22
C PRO A 520 33.86 -22.12 9.95
N ASP A 521 34.67 -21.81 8.95
CA ASP A 521 34.21 -21.23 7.67
C ASP A 521 33.18 -22.11 6.97
N GLU A 522 33.30 -23.42 7.08
CA GLU A 522 32.39 -24.43 6.53
C GLU A 522 30.99 -24.41 7.18
N GLU A 523 30.85 -23.88 8.38
CA GLU A 523 29.57 -23.72 9.07
C GLU A 523 28.90 -22.37 8.76
N ILE A 524 29.58 -21.44 8.07
CA ILE A 524 29.05 -20.12 7.70
C ILE A 524 28.35 -20.22 6.34
N LEU A 525 27.06 -20.08 6.34
CA LEU A 525 26.31 -19.92 5.09
C LEU A 525 26.43 -18.47 4.59
N VAL A 526 26.82 -18.31 3.33
CA VAL A 526 27.00 -16.97 2.74
C VAL A 526 26.19 -16.85 1.47
N ARG A 527 25.62 -15.65 1.27
CA ARG A 527 24.99 -15.29 0.00
C ARG A 527 25.34 -13.86 -0.39
N ALA A 528 25.78 -13.71 -1.62
CA ALA A 528 25.95 -12.42 -2.29
C ALA A 528 24.80 -12.18 -3.29
N SER A 529 24.37 -10.94 -3.43
CA SER A 529 23.32 -10.56 -4.39
C SER A 529 23.39 -9.07 -4.74
N GLU A 530 22.81 -8.72 -5.90
CA GLU A 530 22.72 -7.34 -6.39
C GLU A 530 21.46 -6.65 -5.91
N ARG A 531 21.60 -5.37 -5.61
CA ARG A 531 20.50 -4.43 -5.36
C ARG A 531 20.57 -3.31 -6.37
N VAL A 532 19.43 -3.01 -6.97
CA VAL A 532 19.28 -1.92 -7.92
C VAL A 532 18.61 -0.74 -7.26
N SER A 533 19.11 0.46 -7.49
CA SER A 533 18.56 1.71 -6.98
C SER A 533 18.71 2.84 -7.99
N ARG A 534 17.91 3.90 -7.79
CA ARG A 534 18.06 5.19 -8.50
C ARG A 534 18.83 6.18 -7.64
N SER A 535 19.30 7.27 -8.24
CA SER A 535 19.98 8.37 -7.54
C SER A 535 19.07 9.03 -6.50
N ASN A 536 17.79 9.25 -6.84
CA ASN A 536 16.77 9.83 -5.95
C ASN A 536 16.26 8.85 -4.87
N LYS A 537 16.70 7.57 -4.91
CA LYS A 537 16.33 6.49 -3.98
C LYS A 537 14.87 6.06 -4.00
N PHE A 538 14.03 6.60 -4.87
CA PHE A 538 12.70 6.05 -5.13
C PHE A 538 12.79 4.79 -5.99
N PRO A 539 11.90 3.81 -5.80
CA PRO A 539 11.74 2.72 -6.76
C PRO A 539 11.13 3.23 -8.06
N ILE A 540 11.04 2.34 -9.03
CA ILE A 540 10.26 2.54 -10.24
C ILE A 540 8.95 1.76 -10.08
N ALA A 541 7.82 2.41 -10.33
CA ALA A 541 6.50 1.79 -10.41
C ALA A 541 5.65 2.59 -11.38
N ALA A 542 5.88 2.43 -12.68
CA ALA A 542 5.32 3.30 -13.69
C ALA A 542 5.26 2.64 -15.07
N LYS A 543 4.53 3.30 -15.95
CA LYS A 543 4.60 3.13 -17.38
C LYS A 543 5.92 3.71 -17.90
N ILE A 544 6.70 2.93 -18.65
CA ILE A 544 8.07 3.30 -19.03
C ILE A 544 8.23 3.72 -20.50
N SER A 545 7.16 3.85 -21.23
CA SER A 545 7.21 4.38 -22.58
C SER A 545 5.92 5.11 -22.93
N GLN A 546 5.97 5.96 -23.97
CA GLN A 546 4.77 6.52 -24.59
C GLN A 546 3.87 5.42 -25.18
N ASN A 547 4.41 4.22 -25.40
CA ASN A 547 3.66 3.04 -25.80
C ASN A 547 2.84 2.52 -24.61
N HIS A 548 1.55 2.36 -24.84
CA HIS A 548 0.54 2.12 -23.79
C HIS A 548 0.63 0.77 -23.07
N CYS A 549 1.55 -0.12 -23.44
CA CYS A 549 1.59 -1.50 -22.94
C CYS A 549 2.81 -1.88 -22.10
N LEU A 550 3.78 -1.00 -21.86
CA LEU A 550 5.01 -1.35 -21.16
C LEU A 550 5.14 -0.61 -19.83
N TYR A 551 5.29 -1.38 -18.75
CA TYR A 551 5.42 -0.92 -17.37
C TYR A 551 6.70 -1.47 -16.73
N ALA A 552 7.15 -0.87 -15.63
CA ALA A 552 8.26 -1.38 -14.84
C ALA A 552 7.96 -1.30 -13.33
N VAL A 553 8.41 -2.32 -12.61
CA VAL A 553 8.52 -2.31 -11.15
C VAL A 553 9.92 -2.76 -10.77
N GLY A 554 10.71 -1.87 -10.16
CA GLY A 554 12.09 -2.19 -9.84
C GLY A 554 12.82 -1.08 -9.10
N ALA A 555 14.15 -1.13 -9.12
CA ALA A 555 15.03 -0.19 -8.42
C ALA A 555 14.71 -0.09 -6.90
N LEU A 556 14.22 -1.18 -6.29
CA LEU A 556 13.73 -1.23 -4.90
C LEU A 556 14.85 -1.07 -3.86
N GLY A 557 16.11 -1.10 -4.27
CA GLY A 557 17.28 -0.99 -3.40
C GLY A 557 17.29 -2.05 -2.30
N SER A 558 17.51 -1.63 -1.06
CA SER A 558 17.49 -2.51 0.11
C SER A 558 16.09 -2.66 0.75
N ARG A 559 15.04 -2.13 0.12
CA ARG A 559 13.68 -2.04 0.67
C ARG A 559 12.67 -2.87 -0.12
N GLY A 560 13.12 -3.87 -0.87
CA GLY A 560 12.27 -4.66 -1.75
C GLY A 560 11.03 -5.19 -1.05
N PHE A 561 11.16 -5.75 0.15
CA PHE A 561 10.03 -6.32 0.90
C PHE A 561 9.05 -5.27 1.45
N SER A 562 9.52 -4.08 1.77
CA SER A 562 8.65 -3.00 2.28
C SER A 562 8.01 -2.16 1.18
N SER A 563 8.51 -2.18 -0.07
CA SER A 563 8.02 -1.29 -1.14
C SER A 563 7.35 -2.02 -2.32
N SER A 564 7.69 -3.28 -2.57
CA SER A 564 7.19 -4.01 -3.76
C SER A 564 5.67 -4.14 -3.84
N PHE A 565 5.00 -4.30 -2.71
CA PHE A 565 3.54 -4.45 -2.69
C PHE A 565 2.83 -3.16 -3.10
N LEU A 566 3.26 -2.00 -2.58
CA LEU A 566 2.69 -0.71 -2.98
C LEU A 566 3.05 -0.37 -4.43
N CYS A 567 4.29 -0.63 -4.86
CA CYS A 567 4.69 -0.47 -6.25
C CYS A 567 3.87 -1.35 -7.20
N GLY A 568 3.62 -2.60 -6.82
CA GLY A 568 2.74 -3.51 -7.56
C GLY A 568 1.30 -2.99 -7.64
N GLU A 569 0.79 -2.45 -6.52
CA GLU A 569 -0.54 -1.85 -6.44
C GLU A 569 -0.68 -0.63 -7.36
N VAL A 570 0.33 0.24 -7.40
CA VAL A 570 0.35 1.40 -8.31
C VAL A 570 0.23 0.94 -9.76
N VAL A 571 1.09 0.01 -10.21
CA VAL A 571 1.08 -0.46 -11.60
C VAL A 571 -0.19 -1.24 -11.94
N ALA A 572 -0.68 -2.08 -11.02
CA ALA A 572 -1.91 -2.85 -11.26
C ALA A 572 -3.14 -1.92 -11.42
N ASN A 573 -3.22 -0.83 -10.64
CA ASN A 573 -4.29 0.15 -10.80
C ASN A 573 -4.10 1.06 -12.03
N GLN A 574 -2.88 1.36 -12.45
CA GLN A 574 -2.63 2.01 -13.76
C GLN A 574 -3.16 1.13 -14.92
N ILE A 575 -2.90 -0.17 -14.87
CA ILE A 575 -3.37 -1.14 -15.88
C ILE A 575 -4.90 -1.27 -15.86
N ARG A 576 -5.51 -1.32 -14.67
CA ARG A 576 -6.96 -1.49 -14.54
C ARG A 576 -7.76 -0.20 -14.76
N GLY A 577 -7.14 0.97 -14.68
CA GLY A 577 -7.85 2.25 -14.62
C GLY A 577 -8.51 2.50 -13.24
N GLY A 578 -8.02 1.82 -12.19
CA GLY A 578 -8.47 1.96 -10.82
C GLY A 578 -7.86 3.17 -10.10
N PHE A 579 -8.21 3.36 -8.83
CA PHE A 579 -7.64 4.39 -7.98
C PHE A 579 -6.19 4.06 -7.63
N ILE A 580 -5.25 4.93 -8.02
CA ILE A 580 -3.82 4.80 -7.69
C ILE A 580 -3.60 5.34 -6.27
N PRO A 581 -3.20 4.51 -5.30
CA PRO A 581 -3.26 4.85 -3.88
C PRO A 581 -1.99 5.53 -3.36
N VAL A 582 -1.44 6.49 -4.09
CA VAL A 582 -0.31 7.33 -3.66
C VAL A 582 -0.63 8.79 -4.00
N ASP A 583 0.05 9.74 -3.36
CA ASP A 583 -0.10 11.15 -3.72
C ASP A 583 0.67 11.50 -5.01
N ASP A 584 0.30 12.61 -5.67
CA ASP A 584 0.86 13.03 -6.96
C ASP A 584 2.38 13.16 -6.92
N GLU A 585 2.93 13.81 -5.88
CA GLU A 585 4.39 13.98 -5.73
C GLU A 585 5.13 12.65 -5.57
N VAL A 586 4.52 11.69 -4.85
CA VAL A 586 5.05 10.33 -4.75
C VAL A 586 4.99 9.64 -6.11
N LEU A 587 3.86 9.74 -6.83
CA LEU A 587 3.71 9.11 -8.14
C LEU A 587 4.72 9.63 -9.16
N GLU A 588 4.90 10.95 -9.26
CA GLU A 588 5.92 11.59 -10.11
C GLU A 588 7.33 11.05 -9.84
N ASN A 589 7.66 10.82 -8.57
CA ASN A 589 8.96 10.25 -8.19
C ASN A 589 9.10 8.74 -8.48
N LEU A 590 7.99 8.02 -8.64
CA LEU A 590 7.98 6.60 -9.05
C LEU A 590 8.12 6.44 -10.58
N GLU A 591 7.92 7.49 -11.36
CA GLU A 591 8.12 7.50 -12.81
C GLU A 591 9.60 7.43 -13.18
N VAL A 592 9.86 7.08 -14.46
CA VAL A 592 11.23 6.89 -15.00
C VAL A 592 11.85 8.20 -15.42
#